data_83160a41335ab18fa29edb9d6dc36fce
#
_entry.id   83160a41335ab18fa29edb9d6dc36fce
#
_cell.length_a   1.000
_cell.length_b   1.000
_cell.length_c   1.000
_cell.angle_alpha   90.00
_cell.angle_beta   90.00
_cell.angle_gamma   90.00
#
_symmetry.space_group_name_H-M   'P 1'
#
loop_
_entity.id
_entity.type
_entity.pdbx_description
1 polymer ?
#
loop_
_entity_poly.entity_id
_entity_poly.type
_entity_poly.pdbx_seq_one_letter_code
_entity_poly.pdbx_strand_id
1 'polypeptide(L)'
;MDMDEKNEPTERPLVSIIVPIYNTEEYLEECLDCLVNQTLQNIEIICINDATEDNSMEIVQKFAKNSNKIKIIENEVNKGLSATRNIGIGSVNGEYISFFDSDDIIEKTAFEKLYNEAKEHDQDVIVYNIKRFNDEGEEWFEILQKKSNISEYAEKTDLLKNSELIYSTTSCNKFIKTDYLKRIDHKFIENILFEDIPFTTKLLLNTDSIGIYPDVIYYWRVRDKSITQTNSNVKNLNDRVFVSKYILNYVDEEADEKYKPLKKTIYKKLLEHDFSLFINELDVGDEEFKETLISEIVPLIKTFPKESFDDIGELEKAKYNLLIKEDIENIIHIVKYEKTNKEITNAKIKQKNAEIKQLRIRKEEIRARKEEIRARKEEIRKEKNETIRELRERNKKQREEIKELKSTKGWMKYKTANLYERGKNKL
;
A
#
# COMPACT_ATOMS: atom_id res chain seq x y z
N MET A 1 47.68 -11.60 -29.18
CA MET A 1 47.67 -11.34 -27.72
C MET A 1 46.22 -11.10 -27.37
N ASP A 2 45.54 -12.21 -27.19
CA ASP A 2 44.12 -12.21 -26.78
C ASP A 2 44.10 -11.96 -25.26
N MET A 3 43.53 -10.87 -24.86
CA MET A 3 43.19 -10.65 -23.46
C MET A 3 41.84 -11.34 -23.21
N ASP A 4 41.93 -12.54 -22.61
CA ASP A 4 40.78 -13.16 -21.97
C ASP A 4 40.22 -12.20 -20.90
N GLU A 5 39.14 -11.51 -21.23
CA GLU A 5 38.29 -10.96 -20.20
C GLU A 5 37.76 -12.12 -19.35
N LYS A 6 38.37 -12.31 -18.20
CA LYS A 6 37.86 -13.18 -17.16
C LYS A 6 36.48 -12.61 -16.79
N ASN A 7 35.42 -13.24 -17.29
CA ASN A 7 34.09 -13.16 -16.70
C ASN A 7 34.20 -13.62 -15.24
N GLU A 8 34.35 -12.69 -14.31
CA GLU A 8 34.10 -12.98 -12.90
C GLU A 8 32.66 -13.53 -12.81
N PRO A 9 32.45 -14.63 -12.07
CA PRO A 9 31.07 -15.11 -11.88
C PRO A 9 30.26 -13.98 -11.25
N THR A 10 29.30 -13.46 -12.01
CA THR A 10 28.38 -12.46 -11.48
C THR A 10 27.73 -13.04 -10.23
N GLU A 11 27.91 -12.38 -9.12
CA GLU A 11 27.36 -12.79 -7.83
C GLU A 11 25.85 -13.05 -7.99
N ARG A 12 25.38 -14.21 -7.50
CA ARG A 12 23.96 -14.61 -7.58
C ARG A 12 23.09 -13.46 -7.03
N PRO A 13 22.03 -13.01 -7.74
CA PRO A 13 21.13 -12.01 -7.22
C PRO A 13 20.52 -12.43 -5.86
N LEU A 14 20.34 -11.47 -4.97
CA LEU A 14 19.67 -11.73 -3.69
C LEU A 14 18.16 -11.84 -3.87
N VAL A 15 17.58 -11.03 -4.78
CA VAL A 15 16.15 -11.02 -5.07
C VAL A 15 15.92 -11.02 -6.58
N SER A 16 14.98 -11.86 -7.03
CA SER A 16 14.38 -11.80 -8.37
C SER A 16 13.00 -11.19 -8.27
N ILE A 17 12.76 -10.11 -9.01
CA ILE A 17 11.48 -9.42 -9.07
C ILE A 17 10.84 -9.74 -10.42
N ILE A 18 9.70 -10.44 -10.41
CA ILE A 18 8.96 -10.85 -11.60
C ILE A 18 7.93 -9.79 -11.92
N VAL A 19 8.04 -9.15 -13.09
CA VAL A 19 7.17 -8.05 -13.53
C VAL A 19 6.49 -8.44 -14.84
N PRO A 20 5.26 -8.97 -14.82
CA PRO A 20 4.45 -9.18 -16.02
C PRO A 20 4.04 -7.83 -16.63
N ILE A 21 4.14 -7.69 -17.96
CA ILE A 21 3.87 -6.44 -18.67
C ILE A 21 2.85 -6.70 -19.77
N TYR A 22 1.69 -6.03 -19.66
CA TYR A 22 0.65 -6.03 -20.68
C TYR A 22 -0.22 -4.77 -20.57
N ASN A 23 -0.13 -3.86 -21.55
CA ASN A 23 -0.90 -2.61 -21.65
C ASN A 23 -0.82 -1.74 -20.38
N THR A 24 0.41 -1.37 -19.97
CA THR A 24 0.69 -0.59 -18.75
C THR A 24 1.56 0.64 -19.02
N GLU A 25 1.66 1.14 -20.25
CA GLU A 25 2.53 2.26 -20.64
C GLU A 25 2.37 3.50 -19.74
N GLU A 26 1.15 3.74 -19.23
CA GLU A 26 0.81 4.91 -18.41
C GLU A 26 1.51 4.88 -17.02
N TYR A 27 1.77 3.69 -16.48
CA TYR A 27 2.25 3.51 -15.09
C TYR A 27 3.66 2.92 -15.01
N LEU A 28 4.11 2.30 -16.08
CA LEU A 28 5.31 1.46 -16.10
C LEU A 28 6.60 2.25 -15.83
N GLU A 29 6.69 3.52 -16.21
CA GLU A 29 7.87 4.35 -15.94
C GLU A 29 8.07 4.54 -14.42
N GLU A 30 7.00 4.85 -13.68
CA GLU A 30 7.02 4.99 -12.21
C GLU A 30 7.32 3.65 -11.52
N CYS A 31 6.70 2.57 -11.99
CA CYS A 31 6.95 1.20 -11.53
C CYS A 31 8.44 0.83 -11.67
N LEU A 32 9.02 0.96 -12.83
CA LEU A 32 10.42 0.61 -13.06
C LEU A 32 11.39 1.53 -12.32
N ASP A 33 11.07 2.83 -12.19
CA ASP A 33 11.89 3.76 -11.42
C ASP A 33 11.99 3.34 -9.96
N CYS A 34 10.87 2.97 -9.31
CA CYS A 34 10.90 2.51 -7.92
C CYS A 34 11.67 1.19 -7.74
N LEU A 35 11.70 0.31 -8.76
CA LEU A 35 12.41 -0.97 -8.70
C LEU A 35 13.92 -0.82 -8.94
N VAL A 36 14.35 -0.05 -9.95
CA VAL A 36 15.80 0.11 -10.24
C VAL A 36 16.54 0.90 -9.17
N ASN A 37 15.81 1.79 -8.46
CA ASN A 37 16.34 2.64 -7.39
C ASN A 37 16.26 2.03 -5.99
N GLN A 38 15.99 0.73 -5.86
CA GLN A 38 16.01 0.05 -4.55
C GLN A 38 17.38 0.16 -3.89
N THR A 39 17.41 0.29 -2.55
CA THR A 39 18.66 0.33 -1.76
C THR A 39 19.43 -0.98 -1.82
N LEU A 40 18.74 -2.12 -1.91
CA LEU A 40 19.35 -3.42 -2.20
C LEU A 40 19.81 -3.45 -3.65
N GLN A 41 21.14 -3.43 -3.89
CA GLN A 41 21.67 -3.28 -5.24
C GLN A 41 21.74 -4.61 -6.02
N ASN A 42 22.03 -5.73 -5.35
CA ASN A 42 22.16 -7.04 -6.00
C ASN A 42 20.78 -7.71 -6.19
N ILE A 43 19.98 -7.14 -7.10
CA ILE A 43 18.67 -7.64 -7.51
C ILE A 43 18.61 -7.82 -9.01
N GLU A 44 17.74 -8.71 -9.49
CA GLU A 44 17.33 -8.78 -10.89
C GLU A 44 15.83 -8.48 -11.04
N ILE A 45 15.48 -7.73 -12.09
CA ILE A 45 14.12 -7.35 -12.44
C ILE A 45 13.80 -8.05 -13.75
N ILE A 46 12.93 -9.05 -13.70
CA ILE A 46 12.55 -9.87 -14.86
C ILE A 46 11.27 -9.31 -15.44
N CYS A 47 11.40 -8.44 -16.44
CA CYS A 47 10.32 -7.87 -17.20
C CYS A 47 9.85 -8.85 -18.27
N ILE A 48 8.61 -9.32 -18.19
CA ILE A 48 8.07 -10.31 -19.11
C ILE A 48 6.99 -9.66 -19.96
N ASN A 49 7.29 -9.42 -21.21
CA ASN A 49 6.34 -8.92 -22.20
C ASN A 49 5.33 -10.01 -22.55
N ASP A 50 4.08 -9.82 -22.20
CA ASP A 50 2.99 -10.74 -22.58
C ASP A 50 2.31 -10.31 -23.88
N ALA A 51 3.12 -10.03 -24.91
CA ALA A 51 2.72 -9.53 -26.22
C ALA A 51 1.88 -8.23 -26.12
N THR A 52 2.40 -7.24 -25.38
CA THR A 52 1.74 -5.94 -25.23
C THR A 52 1.65 -5.20 -26.57
N GLU A 53 0.54 -4.48 -26.77
CA GLU A 53 0.26 -3.73 -28.01
C GLU A 53 0.58 -2.24 -27.88
N ASP A 54 0.82 -1.74 -26.66
CA ASP A 54 1.15 -0.35 -26.34
C ASP A 54 2.68 -0.08 -26.31
N ASN A 55 3.09 1.12 -25.90
CA ASN A 55 4.50 1.51 -25.87
C ASN A 55 5.25 1.01 -24.61
N SER A 56 4.67 0.11 -23.82
CA SER A 56 5.29 -0.39 -22.59
C SER A 56 6.72 -0.92 -22.83
N MET A 57 6.96 -1.63 -23.93
CA MET A 57 8.28 -2.19 -24.22
C MET A 57 9.34 -1.16 -24.60
N GLU A 58 8.96 -0.01 -25.15
CA GLU A 58 9.89 1.10 -25.36
C GLU A 58 10.40 1.66 -24.03
N ILE A 59 9.52 1.74 -23.01
CA ILE A 59 9.86 2.15 -21.65
C ILE A 59 10.83 1.14 -21.04
N VAL A 60 10.51 -0.16 -21.09
CA VAL A 60 11.41 -1.21 -20.56
C VAL A 60 12.79 -1.14 -21.19
N GLN A 61 12.87 -1.00 -22.51
CA GLN A 61 14.14 -0.92 -23.24
C GLN A 61 14.96 0.31 -22.85
N LYS A 62 14.31 1.45 -22.58
CA LYS A 62 14.96 2.68 -22.09
C LYS A 62 15.61 2.42 -20.72
N PHE A 63 14.92 1.76 -19.80
CA PHE A 63 15.45 1.41 -18.48
C PHE A 63 16.57 0.35 -18.57
N ALA A 64 16.41 -0.68 -19.39
CA ALA A 64 17.40 -1.75 -19.58
C ALA A 64 18.71 -1.23 -20.16
N LYS A 65 18.70 -0.20 -21.00
CA LYS A 65 19.93 0.46 -21.49
C LYS A 65 20.73 1.14 -20.37
N ASN A 66 20.08 1.55 -19.29
CA ASN A 66 20.67 2.31 -18.20
C ASN A 66 20.87 1.49 -16.92
N SER A 67 20.36 0.26 -16.87
CA SER A 67 20.44 -0.60 -15.68
C SER A 67 20.67 -2.06 -16.09
N ASN A 68 21.74 -2.65 -15.61
CA ASN A 68 22.05 -4.07 -15.80
C ASN A 68 21.19 -5.02 -14.93
N LYS A 69 20.33 -4.47 -14.08
CA LYS A 69 19.40 -5.23 -13.25
C LYS A 69 18.24 -5.82 -14.05
N ILE A 70 17.88 -5.20 -15.20
CA ILE A 70 16.70 -5.56 -15.99
C ILE A 70 17.03 -6.68 -16.97
N LYS A 71 16.22 -7.73 -16.92
CA LYS A 71 16.16 -8.82 -17.90
C LYS A 71 14.83 -8.79 -18.60
N ILE A 72 14.83 -8.96 -19.92
CA ILE A 72 13.60 -8.94 -20.73
C ILE A 72 13.34 -10.34 -21.25
N ILE A 73 12.11 -10.80 -21.11
CA ILE A 73 11.60 -12.04 -21.71
C ILE A 73 10.40 -11.66 -22.58
N GLU A 74 10.33 -12.20 -23.78
CA GLU A 74 9.29 -11.90 -24.77
C GLU A 74 8.40 -13.15 -24.98
N ASN A 75 7.09 -12.99 -24.77
CA ASN A 75 6.11 -13.97 -25.24
C ASN A 75 5.67 -13.61 -26.67
N GLU A 76 5.60 -14.60 -27.55
CA GLU A 76 5.16 -14.41 -28.95
C GLU A 76 3.66 -14.05 -29.04
N VAL A 77 2.87 -14.48 -28.06
CA VAL A 77 1.43 -14.21 -27.95
C VAL A 77 1.07 -13.95 -26.50
N ASN A 78 -0.04 -13.26 -26.27
CA ASN A 78 -0.58 -13.08 -24.92
C ASN A 78 -0.98 -14.44 -24.32
N LYS A 79 -0.33 -14.81 -23.21
CA LYS A 79 -0.55 -16.06 -22.46
C LYS A 79 -1.36 -15.85 -21.20
N GLY A 80 -1.58 -14.61 -20.80
CA GLY A 80 -2.23 -14.23 -19.56
C GLY A 80 -1.30 -14.20 -18.35
N LEU A 81 -1.78 -13.54 -17.30
CA LEU A 81 -0.99 -13.19 -16.12
C LEU A 81 -0.35 -14.41 -15.44
N SER A 82 -1.12 -15.49 -15.25
CA SER A 82 -0.65 -16.72 -14.59
C SER A 82 0.51 -17.37 -15.34
N ALA A 83 0.36 -17.56 -16.66
CA ALA A 83 1.39 -18.17 -17.49
C ALA A 83 2.65 -17.29 -17.54
N THR A 84 2.48 -15.98 -17.61
CA THR A 84 3.57 -15.01 -17.59
C THR A 84 4.33 -15.04 -16.26
N ARG A 85 3.63 -15.08 -15.12
CA ARG A 85 4.28 -15.28 -13.81
C ARG A 85 5.00 -16.63 -13.71
N ASN A 86 4.42 -17.71 -14.27
CA ASN A 86 5.07 -19.04 -14.32
C ASN A 86 6.37 -19.04 -15.14
N ILE A 87 6.42 -18.34 -16.27
CA ILE A 87 7.65 -18.12 -17.05
C ILE A 87 8.69 -17.40 -16.18
N GLY A 88 8.26 -16.39 -15.42
CA GLY A 88 9.11 -15.70 -14.47
C GLY A 88 9.69 -16.63 -13.42
N ILE A 89 8.88 -17.47 -12.77
CA ILE A 89 9.32 -18.47 -11.79
C ILE A 89 10.41 -19.39 -12.39
N GLY A 90 10.26 -19.77 -13.66
CA GLY A 90 11.25 -20.59 -14.36
C GLY A 90 12.57 -19.88 -14.69
N SER A 91 12.59 -18.54 -14.59
CA SER A 91 13.73 -17.71 -15.04
C SER A 91 14.50 -17.05 -13.89
N VAL A 92 14.11 -17.27 -12.64
CA VAL A 92 14.70 -16.64 -11.44
C VAL A 92 16.06 -17.25 -11.09
N ASN A 93 17.00 -16.37 -10.72
CA ASN A 93 18.29 -16.77 -10.16
C ASN A 93 18.47 -16.29 -8.71
N GLY A 94 17.63 -15.37 -8.24
CA GLY A 94 17.68 -14.79 -6.91
C GLY A 94 17.46 -15.80 -5.79
N GLU A 95 17.96 -15.48 -4.61
CA GLU A 95 17.72 -16.28 -3.40
C GLU A 95 16.26 -16.20 -2.96
N TYR A 96 15.64 -15.02 -3.16
CA TYR A 96 14.22 -14.78 -2.92
C TYR A 96 13.52 -14.29 -4.17
N ILE A 97 12.20 -14.46 -4.21
CA ILE A 97 11.30 -14.05 -5.30
C ILE A 97 10.27 -13.08 -4.76
N SER A 98 9.97 -12.06 -5.55
CA SER A 98 8.80 -11.19 -5.37
C SER A 98 8.06 -11.05 -6.70
N PHE A 99 6.73 -11.12 -6.66
CA PHE A 99 5.88 -10.76 -7.80
C PHE A 99 5.53 -9.27 -7.68
N PHE A 100 5.57 -8.57 -8.81
CA PHE A 100 5.35 -7.13 -8.82
C PHE A 100 4.50 -6.74 -10.05
N ASP A 101 3.35 -6.11 -9.81
CA ASP A 101 2.48 -5.70 -10.90
C ASP A 101 2.99 -4.40 -11.51
N SER A 102 2.95 -4.30 -12.86
CA SER A 102 3.61 -3.25 -13.63
C SER A 102 2.98 -1.87 -13.54
N ASP A 103 1.93 -1.71 -12.74
CA ASP A 103 1.23 -0.46 -12.44
C ASP A 103 1.36 -0.02 -10.96
N ASP A 104 2.07 -0.79 -10.15
CA ASP A 104 2.21 -0.56 -8.71
C ASP A 104 3.55 0.11 -8.35
N ILE A 105 3.67 0.54 -7.09
CA ILE A 105 4.89 1.14 -6.55
C ILE A 105 5.27 0.52 -5.19
N ILE A 106 6.57 0.60 -4.86
CA ILE A 106 7.12 0.04 -3.62
C ILE A 106 8.10 1.03 -2.98
N GLU A 107 8.20 1.00 -1.65
CA GLU A 107 9.18 1.81 -0.93
C GLU A 107 10.62 1.49 -1.36
N LYS A 108 11.46 2.54 -1.43
CA LYS A 108 12.86 2.44 -1.85
C LYS A 108 13.71 1.46 -1.04
N THR A 109 13.36 1.21 0.21
CA THR A 109 14.11 0.35 1.14
C THR A 109 13.44 -1.02 1.33
N ALA A 110 12.38 -1.33 0.58
CA ALA A 110 11.54 -2.49 0.82
C ALA A 110 12.28 -3.81 0.69
N PHE A 111 12.97 -4.05 -0.42
CA PHE A 111 13.66 -5.32 -0.63
C PHE A 111 14.87 -5.51 0.30
N GLU A 112 15.55 -4.44 0.71
CA GLU A 112 16.60 -4.52 1.74
C GLU A 112 16.04 -4.95 3.10
N LYS A 113 14.91 -4.36 3.52
CA LYS A 113 14.23 -4.73 4.77
C LYS A 113 13.75 -6.17 4.73
N LEU A 114 13.04 -6.57 3.66
CA LEU A 114 12.51 -7.93 3.51
C LEU A 114 13.62 -8.98 3.43
N TYR A 115 14.71 -8.69 2.70
CA TYR A 115 15.83 -9.61 2.58
C TYR A 115 16.53 -9.83 3.92
N ASN A 116 16.83 -8.74 4.64
CA ASN A 116 17.47 -8.84 5.96
C ASN A 116 16.59 -9.61 6.95
N GLU A 117 15.29 -9.31 6.99
CA GLU A 117 14.31 -9.99 7.83
C GLU A 117 14.26 -11.49 7.52
N ALA A 118 14.14 -11.84 6.23
CA ALA A 118 14.06 -13.23 5.79
C ALA A 118 15.33 -14.03 6.10
N LYS A 119 16.51 -13.38 6.01
CA LYS A 119 17.81 -14.00 6.32
C LYS A 119 18.04 -14.18 7.80
N GLU A 120 17.69 -13.19 8.61
CA GLU A 120 17.88 -13.23 10.06
C GLU A 120 17.07 -14.35 10.70
N HIS A 121 15.85 -14.58 10.22
CA HIS A 121 14.91 -15.55 10.80
C HIS A 121 14.74 -16.82 9.97
N ASP A 122 15.49 -16.99 8.88
CA ASP A 122 15.40 -18.14 7.96
C ASP A 122 13.96 -18.46 7.56
N GLN A 123 13.27 -17.44 7.01
CA GLN A 123 11.87 -17.53 6.63
C GLN A 123 11.70 -18.07 5.22
N ASP A 124 10.73 -18.98 5.04
CA ASP A 124 10.35 -19.47 3.70
C ASP A 124 9.47 -18.43 2.96
N VAL A 125 8.63 -17.72 3.69
CA VAL A 125 7.71 -16.69 3.16
C VAL A 125 7.58 -15.55 4.14
N ILE A 126 7.69 -14.30 3.68
CA ILE A 126 7.23 -13.13 4.42
C ILE A 126 5.92 -12.65 3.81
N VAL A 127 4.92 -12.39 4.65
CA VAL A 127 3.68 -11.70 4.29
C VAL A 127 3.76 -10.28 4.84
N TYR A 128 3.56 -9.28 3.97
CA TYR A 128 3.68 -7.87 4.36
C TYR A 128 2.45 -7.05 4.02
N ASN A 129 2.33 -5.88 4.63
CA ASN A 129 1.18 -5.00 4.44
C ASN A 129 1.26 -4.25 3.11
N ILE A 130 0.09 -4.09 2.51
CA ILE A 130 -0.13 -3.28 1.31
C ILE A 130 -1.24 -2.26 1.53
N LYS A 131 -1.14 -1.11 0.89
CA LYS A 131 -2.22 -0.14 0.77
C LYS A 131 -2.64 0.01 -0.67
N ARG A 132 -3.93 0.26 -0.88
CA ARG A 132 -4.42 0.75 -2.16
C ARG A 132 -4.26 2.26 -2.24
N PHE A 133 -3.99 2.76 -3.42
CA PHE A 133 -3.98 4.20 -3.70
C PHE A 133 -4.59 4.49 -5.08
N ASN A 134 -5.02 5.74 -5.29
CA ASN A 134 -5.52 6.23 -6.56
C ASN A 134 -4.79 7.50 -7.00
N ASP A 135 -5.02 7.95 -8.21
CA ASP A 135 -4.37 9.14 -8.78
C ASP A 135 -4.81 10.46 -8.09
N GLU A 136 -5.86 10.42 -7.25
CA GLU A 136 -6.28 11.54 -6.40
C GLU A 136 -5.45 11.65 -5.10
N GLY A 137 -4.54 10.71 -4.86
CA GLY A 137 -3.69 10.64 -3.67
C GLY A 137 -4.41 10.12 -2.43
N GLU A 138 -5.53 9.44 -2.58
CA GLU A 138 -6.20 8.75 -1.49
C GLU A 138 -5.55 7.38 -1.26
N GLU A 139 -5.37 7.00 0.01
CA GLU A 139 -4.83 5.71 0.41
C GLU A 139 -5.78 4.99 1.36
N TRP A 140 -5.94 3.68 1.19
CA TRP A 140 -6.76 2.86 2.10
C TRP A 140 -6.32 1.40 2.13
N PHE A 141 -6.71 0.70 3.22
CA PHE A 141 -6.56 -0.75 3.30
C PHE A 141 -7.81 -1.44 2.75
N GLU A 142 -7.60 -2.43 1.92
CA GLU A 142 -8.65 -3.33 1.44
C GLU A 142 -9.21 -4.20 2.58
N ILE A 143 -10.45 -4.70 2.43
CA ILE A 143 -11.13 -5.44 3.49
C ILE A 143 -10.45 -6.78 3.83
N LEU A 144 -9.95 -7.51 2.83
CA LEU A 144 -9.22 -8.76 3.04
C LEU A 144 -7.88 -8.51 3.74
N GLN A 145 -7.21 -7.42 3.40
CA GLN A 145 -5.97 -7.02 4.06
C GLN A 145 -6.21 -6.74 5.56
N LYS A 146 -7.33 -6.10 5.90
CA LYS A 146 -7.71 -5.89 7.32
C LYS A 146 -8.05 -7.19 8.03
N LYS A 147 -8.70 -8.13 7.34
CA LYS A 147 -9.07 -9.45 7.88
C LYS A 147 -7.88 -10.41 8.02
N SER A 148 -6.81 -10.22 7.24
CA SER A 148 -5.63 -11.09 7.28
C SER A 148 -4.74 -10.94 8.53
N ASN A 149 -5.05 -9.97 9.39
CA ASN A 149 -4.36 -9.71 10.66
C ASN A 149 -2.83 -9.52 10.54
N ILE A 150 -2.37 -8.88 9.46
CA ILE A 150 -0.95 -8.57 9.21
C ILE A 150 -0.50 -7.30 9.99
N SER A 151 -1.19 -6.94 11.06
CA SER A 151 -0.91 -5.74 11.85
C SER A 151 0.13 -5.98 12.95
N GLU A 152 0.40 -7.22 13.30
CA GLU A 152 1.33 -7.60 14.35
C GLU A 152 2.53 -8.34 13.74
N TYR A 153 3.73 -7.89 14.12
CA TYR A 153 4.97 -8.52 13.71
C TYR A 153 5.09 -9.95 14.24
N ALA A 154 5.56 -10.85 13.38
CA ALA A 154 5.92 -12.19 13.79
C ALA A 154 7.19 -12.66 13.05
N GLU A 155 8.23 -12.98 13.81
CA GLU A 155 9.46 -13.57 13.26
C GLU A 155 9.19 -14.90 12.56
N LYS A 156 8.39 -15.75 13.17
CA LYS A 156 8.06 -17.07 12.63
C LYS A 156 6.70 -17.56 13.12
N THR A 157 5.82 -17.83 12.18
CA THR A 157 4.47 -18.36 12.44
C THR A 157 4.05 -19.37 11.39
N ASP A 158 2.84 -19.89 11.50
CA ASP A 158 2.18 -20.78 10.54
C ASP A 158 0.67 -20.47 10.51
N LEU A 159 -0.05 -21.11 9.58
CA LEU A 159 -1.50 -20.92 9.45
C LEU A 159 -2.31 -21.48 10.62
N LEU A 160 -1.79 -22.39 11.44
CA LEU A 160 -2.51 -22.89 12.63
C LEU A 160 -2.52 -21.86 13.74
N LYS A 161 -1.45 -21.07 13.86
CA LYS A 161 -1.34 -19.98 14.84
C LYS A 161 -2.02 -18.70 14.37
N ASN A 162 -1.98 -18.43 13.05
CA ASN A 162 -2.53 -17.24 12.42
C ASN A 162 -3.40 -17.61 11.22
N SER A 163 -4.56 -18.23 11.50
CA SER A 163 -5.48 -18.72 10.46
C SER A 163 -6.03 -17.61 9.56
N GLU A 164 -6.02 -16.36 10.05
CA GLU A 164 -6.44 -15.17 9.34
C GLU A 164 -5.54 -14.84 8.13
N LEU A 165 -4.30 -15.35 8.08
CA LEU A 165 -3.43 -15.18 6.91
C LEU A 165 -4.03 -15.79 5.63
N ILE A 166 -5.02 -16.69 5.75
CA ILE A 166 -5.79 -17.21 4.61
C ILE A 166 -6.54 -16.10 3.83
N TYR A 167 -6.77 -14.94 4.45
CA TYR A 167 -7.35 -13.76 3.79
C TYR A 167 -6.31 -12.95 3.01
N SER A 168 -5.01 -13.21 3.17
CA SER A 168 -3.94 -12.57 2.40
C SER A 168 -3.72 -13.29 1.07
N THR A 169 -4.63 -13.05 0.14
CA THR A 169 -4.73 -13.82 -1.11
C THR A 169 -3.88 -13.28 -2.28
N THR A 170 -3.28 -12.11 -2.16
CA THR A 170 -2.46 -11.52 -3.23
C THR A 170 -1.05 -12.08 -3.27
N SER A 171 -0.50 -12.34 -4.46
CA SER A 171 0.88 -12.79 -4.63
C SER A 171 1.90 -11.65 -4.45
N CYS A 172 1.51 -10.41 -4.77
CA CYS A 172 2.40 -9.25 -4.73
C CYS A 172 2.85 -8.84 -3.31
N ASN A 173 2.19 -9.31 -2.25
CA ASN A 173 2.61 -9.10 -0.87
C ASN A 173 3.28 -10.32 -0.23
N LYS A 174 3.92 -11.13 -1.06
CA LYS A 174 4.70 -12.29 -0.63
C LYS A 174 6.16 -12.15 -1.05
N PHE A 175 7.05 -12.28 -0.09
CA PHE A 175 8.48 -12.40 -0.34
C PHE A 175 8.88 -13.85 -0.06
N ILE A 176 9.31 -14.57 -1.09
CA ILE A 176 9.33 -16.04 -1.09
C ILE A 176 10.74 -16.55 -1.28
N LYS A 177 11.21 -17.46 -0.43
CA LYS A 177 12.49 -18.14 -0.61
C LYS A 177 12.44 -19.03 -1.87
N THR A 178 13.35 -18.81 -2.80
CA THR A 178 13.36 -19.49 -4.11
C THR A 178 13.45 -21.01 -3.96
N ASP A 179 14.31 -21.48 -3.07
CA ASP A 179 14.51 -22.92 -2.85
C ASP A 179 13.28 -23.57 -2.22
N TYR A 180 12.53 -22.82 -1.39
CA TYR A 180 11.25 -23.26 -0.86
C TYR A 180 10.21 -23.43 -1.98
N LEU A 181 10.03 -22.42 -2.83
CA LEU A 181 9.07 -22.48 -3.94
C LEU A 181 9.39 -23.64 -4.91
N LYS A 182 10.67 -23.85 -5.22
CA LYS A 182 11.14 -24.98 -6.04
C LYS A 182 10.87 -26.33 -5.37
N ARG A 183 11.09 -26.44 -4.06
CA ARG A 183 10.86 -27.68 -3.29
C ARG A 183 9.41 -28.14 -3.32
N ILE A 184 8.47 -27.22 -3.27
CA ILE A 184 7.03 -27.53 -3.32
C ILE A 184 6.49 -27.61 -4.77
N ASP A 185 7.32 -27.41 -5.79
CA ASP A 185 7.00 -27.40 -7.22
C ASP A 185 5.68 -26.67 -7.52
N HIS A 186 5.60 -25.43 -7.05
CA HIS A 186 4.34 -24.69 -7.05
C HIS A 186 4.31 -23.62 -8.12
N LYS A 187 3.18 -23.55 -8.86
CA LYS A 187 2.92 -22.63 -9.96
C LYS A 187 1.50 -22.06 -9.88
N PHE A 188 1.27 -20.96 -10.58
CA PHE A 188 -0.06 -20.42 -10.80
C PHE A 188 -0.87 -21.36 -11.72
N ILE A 189 -2.17 -21.51 -11.42
CA ILE A 189 -3.09 -22.19 -12.32
C ILE A 189 -3.40 -21.25 -13.50
N GLU A 190 -3.19 -21.72 -14.71
CA GLU A 190 -3.34 -20.90 -15.90
C GLU A 190 -4.80 -20.86 -16.40
N ASN A 191 -5.13 -19.81 -17.14
CA ASN A 191 -6.44 -19.59 -17.78
C ASN A 191 -7.64 -19.46 -16.82
N ILE A 192 -7.40 -19.11 -15.56
CA ILE A 192 -8.43 -18.79 -14.58
C ILE A 192 -8.24 -17.37 -14.06
N LEU A 193 -9.32 -16.79 -13.57
CA LEU A 193 -9.26 -15.59 -12.72
C LEU A 193 -9.10 -16.01 -11.26
N PHE A 194 -8.58 -15.06 -10.44
CA PHE A 194 -8.33 -15.31 -9.02
C PHE A 194 -7.21 -16.34 -8.75
N GLU A 195 -6.29 -16.47 -9.67
CA GLU A 195 -5.14 -17.37 -9.67
C GLU A 195 -4.24 -17.20 -8.43
N ASP A 196 -4.24 -16.00 -7.85
CA ASP A 196 -3.50 -15.67 -6.63
C ASP A 196 -4.00 -16.47 -5.41
N ILE A 197 -5.31 -16.75 -5.34
CA ILE A 197 -5.93 -17.42 -4.19
C ILE A 197 -5.39 -18.85 -4.00
N PRO A 198 -5.45 -19.75 -5.01
CA PRO A 198 -4.88 -21.08 -4.87
C PRO A 198 -3.36 -21.04 -4.71
N PHE A 199 -2.68 -20.11 -5.40
CA PHE A 199 -1.24 -19.96 -5.28
C PHE A 199 -0.81 -19.61 -3.85
N THR A 200 -1.37 -18.54 -3.28
CA THR A 200 -0.99 -18.08 -1.93
C THR A 200 -1.47 -19.02 -0.84
N THR A 201 -2.66 -19.63 -0.98
CA THR A 201 -3.15 -20.59 -0.01
C THR A 201 -2.24 -21.82 0.05
N LYS A 202 -1.89 -22.42 -1.08
CA LYS A 202 -0.98 -23.56 -1.14
C LYS A 202 0.43 -23.20 -0.66
N LEU A 203 0.92 -21.99 -1.02
CA LEU A 203 2.19 -21.48 -0.54
C LEU A 203 2.24 -21.46 1.00
N LEU A 204 1.22 -20.95 1.66
CA LEU A 204 1.20 -20.83 3.13
C LEU A 204 0.91 -22.15 3.85
N LEU A 205 0.23 -23.10 3.21
CA LEU A 205 -0.08 -24.44 3.77
C LEU A 205 1.13 -25.38 3.76
N ASN A 206 2.21 -25.08 3.05
CA ASN A 206 3.36 -25.96 2.93
C ASN A 206 4.57 -25.54 3.75
N THR A 207 4.43 -24.58 4.67
CA THR A 207 5.52 -24.13 5.53
C THR A 207 5.04 -23.77 6.93
N ASP A 208 5.92 -23.99 7.90
CA ASP A 208 5.78 -23.52 9.29
C ASP A 208 6.70 -22.29 9.55
N SER A 209 7.22 -21.68 8.49
CA SER A 209 8.21 -20.61 8.54
C SER A 209 7.72 -19.37 7.78
N ILE A 210 6.60 -18.80 8.26
CA ILE A 210 6.00 -17.57 7.73
C ILE A 210 6.40 -16.41 8.63
N GLY A 211 7.04 -15.38 8.06
CA GLY A 211 7.22 -14.08 8.72
C GLY A 211 6.03 -13.16 8.45
N ILE A 212 5.69 -12.31 9.43
CA ILE A 212 4.73 -11.21 9.24
C ILE A 212 5.46 -9.89 9.42
N TYR A 213 5.50 -9.09 8.34
CA TYR A 213 6.08 -7.75 8.33
C TYR A 213 4.96 -6.70 8.23
N PRO A 214 4.61 -6.01 9.34
CA PRO A 214 3.40 -5.19 9.42
C PRO A 214 3.49 -3.83 8.71
N ASP A 215 4.69 -3.37 8.37
CA ASP A 215 4.85 -2.09 7.70
C ASP A 215 4.26 -2.13 6.29
N VAL A 216 3.66 -1.01 5.89
CA VAL A 216 3.23 -0.81 4.51
C VAL A 216 4.44 -0.42 3.69
N ILE A 217 4.82 -1.29 2.79
CA ILE A 217 5.96 -1.08 1.88
C ILE A 217 5.56 -1.16 0.41
N TYR A 218 4.36 -1.64 0.12
CA TYR A 218 3.80 -1.83 -1.21
C TYR A 218 2.49 -1.04 -1.35
N TYR A 219 2.32 -0.36 -2.50
CA TYR A 219 1.17 0.47 -2.82
C TYR A 219 0.55 -0.03 -4.11
N TRP A 220 -0.66 -0.58 -3.99
CA TRP A 220 -1.45 -1.12 -5.10
C TRP A 220 -2.28 -0.01 -5.74
N ARG A 221 -2.04 0.26 -7.01
CA ARG A 221 -2.79 1.27 -7.77
C ARG A 221 -4.18 0.77 -8.12
N VAL A 222 -5.18 1.63 -7.89
CA VAL A 222 -6.57 1.37 -8.32
C VAL A 222 -6.85 2.21 -9.55
N ARG A 223 -7.15 1.54 -10.65
CA ARG A 223 -7.48 2.15 -11.95
C ARG A 223 -8.97 2.00 -12.26
N ASP A 224 -9.56 2.93 -13.02
CA ASP A 224 -10.98 2.88 -13.42
C ASP A 224 -11.36 1.66 -14.28
N LYS A 225 -10.39 1.00 -14.93
CA LYS A 225 -10.58 -0.16 -15.82
C LYS A 225 -9.92 -1.44 -15.31
N SER A 226 -9.89 -1.66 -14.00
CA SER A 226 -9.32 -2.89 -13.44
C SER A 226 -10.16 -4.12 -13.79
N ILE A 227 -9.50 -5.23 -14.11
CA ILE A 227 -10.10 -6.53 -14.50
C ILE A 227 -11.06 -7.07 -13.41
N THR A 228 -10.87 -6.66 -12.17
CA THR A 228 -11.62 -7.16 -11.00
C THR A 228 -12.95 -6.44 -10.75
N GLN A 229 -13.39 -5.50 -11.59
CA GLN A 229 -14.54 -4.63 -11.29
C GLN A 229 -15.92 -5.21 -11.60
N THR A 230 -16.04 -6.34 -12.32
CA THR A 230 -17.35 -6.88 -12.71
C THR A 230 -17.57 -8.28 -12.15
N ASN A 231 -18.32 -8.38 -11.05
CA ASN A 231 -18.65 -9.69 -10.44
C ASN A 231 -19.93 -10.33 -11.00
N SER A 232 -20.76 -9.62 -11.77
CA SER A 232 -21.97 -10.16 -12.39
C SER A 232 -21.72 -10.91 -13.71
N ASN A 233 -20.64 -11.68 -13.78
CA ASN A 233 -20.19 -12.41 -14.97
C ASN A 233 -20.06 -13.90 -14.65
N VAL A 234 -20.68 -14.74 -15.51
CA VAL A 234 -20.68 -16.21 -15.37
C VAL A 234 -19.26 -16.80 -15.32
N LYS A 235 -18.32 -16.29 -16.14
CA LYS A 235 -16.93 -16.75 -16.10
C LYS A 235 -16.29 -16.49 -14.74
N ASN A 236 -16.43 -15.27 -14.20
CA ASN A 236 -15.87 -14.91 -12.90
C ASN A 236 -16.45 -15.79 -11.78
N LEU A 237 -17.75 -16.08 -11.84
CA LEU A 237 -18.42 -16.96 -10.90
C LEU A 237 -17.88 -18.39 -10.98
N ASN A 238 -17.78 -18.95 -12.18
CA ASN A 238 -17.26 -20.29 -12.40
C ASN A 238 -15.82 -20.44 -11.95
N ASP A 239 -14.95 -19.47 -12.28
CA ASP A 239 -13.55 -19.47 -11.87
C ASP A 239 -13.44 -19.38 -10.32
N ARG A 240 -14.27 -18.57 -9.67
CA ARG A 240 -14.29 -18.48 -8.19
C ARG A 240 -14.74 -19.78 -7.54
N VAL A 241 -15.78 -20.42 -8.07
CA VAL A 241 -16.26 -21.71 -7.57
C VAL A 241 -15.19 -22.80 -7.79
N PHE A 242 -14.55 -22.80 -8.96
CA PHE A 242 -13.43 -23.69 -9.25
C PHE A 242 -12.30 -23.53 -8.23
N VAL A 243 -11.84 -22.30 -7.99
CA VAL A 243 -10.80 -21.98 -7.01
C VAL A 243 -11.20 -22.43 -5.60
N SER A 244 -12.47 -22.23 -5.22
CA SER A 244 -12.97 -22.63 -3.91
C SER A 244 -12.96 -24.17 -3.75
N LYS A 245 -13.44 -24.89 -4.75
CA LYS A 245 -13.41 -26.36 -4.79
C LYS A 245 -11.97 -26.88 -4.76
N TYR A 246 -11.07 -26.25 -5.53
CA TYR A 246 -9.64 -26.62 -5.57
C TYR A 246 -8.99 -26.52 -4.19
N ILE A 247 -9.18 -25.40 -3.48
CA ILE A 247 -8.62 -25.21 -2.14
C ILE A 247 -9.16 -26.20 -1.13
N LEU A 248 -10.48 -26.44 -1.14
CA LEU A 248 -11.11 -27.40 -0.23
C LEU A 248 -10.58 -28.82 -0.46
N ASN A 249 -10.47 -29.24 -1.73
CA ASN A 249 -9.91 -30.52 -2.09
C ASN A 249 -8.43 -30.63 -1.70
N TYR A 250 -7.65 -29.56 -1.93
CA TYR A 250 -6.25 -29.54 -1.55
C TYR A 250 -6.05 -29.75 -0.04
N VAL A 251 -6.87 -29.09 0.79
CA VAL A 251 -6.81 -29.28 2.25
C VAL A 251 -7.27 -30.67 2.68
N ASP A 252 -8.18 -31.29 1.94
CA ASP A 252 -8.67 -32.64 2.27
C ASP A 252 -7.71 -33.74 1.87
N GLU A 253 -7.06 -33.63 0.72
CA GLU A 253 -6.38 -34.75 0.06
C GLU A 253 -4.85 -34.59 0.02
N GLU A 254 -4.33 -33.37 -0.09
CA GLU A 254 -2.90 -33.14 -0.36
C GLU A 254 -2.18 -32.45 0.80
N ALA A 255 -2.83 -31.55 1.55
CA ALA A 255 -2.19 -30.83 2.66
C ALA A 255 -1.96 -31.77 3.86
N ASP A 256 -0.97 -31.42 4.69
CA ASP A 256 -0.74 -32.11 5.98
C ASP A 256 -2.03 -32.13 6.79
N GLU A 257 -2.36 -33.30 7.36
CA GLU A 257 -3.55 -33.53 8.20
C GLU A 257 -3.74 -32.49 9.31
N LYS A 258 -2.64 -31.95 9.84
CA LYS A 258 -2.67 -30.88 10.85
C LYS A 258 -3.45 -29.65 10.39
N TYR A 259 -3.57 -29.40 9.08
CA TYR A 259 -4.25 -28.23 8.51
C TYR A 259 -5.75 -28.42 8.28
N LYS A 260 -6.31 -29.63 8.42
CA LYS A 260 -7.76 -29.87 8.30
C LYS A 260 -8.63 -28.92 9.14
N PRO A 261 -8.24 -28.54 10.37
CA PRO A 261 -9.00 -27.56 11.17
C PRO A 261 -9.15 -26.18 10.51
N LEU A 262 -8.25 -25.80 9.60
CA LEU A 262 -8.33 -24.53 8.85
C LEU A 262 -9.55 -24.45 7.93
N LYS A 263 -10.18 -25.61 7.59
CA LYS A 263 -11.42 -25.60 6.80
C LYS A 263 -12.50 -24.71 7.41
N LYS A 264 -12.54 -24.59 8.74
CA LYS A 264 -13.47 -23.68 9.42
C LYS A 264 -13.23 -22.22 8.98
N THR A 265 -12.00 -21.77 8.98
CA THR A 265 -11.63 -20.41 8.51
C THR A 265 -11.84 -20.25 7.01
N ILE A 266 -11.58 -21.29 6.22
CA ILE A 266 -11.81 -21.29 4.78
C ILE A 266 -13.31 -21.17 4.49
N TYR A 267 -14.18 -21.99 5.11
CA TYR A 267 -15.63 -21.89 4.95
C TYR A 267 -16.14 -20.49 5.31
N LYS A 268 -15.68 -19.95 6.44
CA LYS A 268 -16.02 -18.59 6.85
C LYS A 268 -15.64 -17.56 5.77
N LYS A 269 -14.41 -17.64 5.23
CA LYS A 269 -13.94 -16.76 4.16
C LYS A 269 -14.79 -16.89 2.90
N LEU A 270 -15.10 -18.13 2.48
CA LEU A 270 -15.94 -18.40 1.31
C LEU A 270 -17.34 -17.79 1.47
N LEU A 271 -17.95 -17.95 2.64
CA LEU A 271 -19.28 -17.41 2.92
C LEU A 271 -19.30 -15.89 3.10
N GLU A 272 -18.37 -15.32 3.89
CA GLU A 272 -18.37 -13.88 4.20
C GLU A 272 -17.84 -12.99 3.06
N HIS A 273 -17.06 -13.56 2.15
CA HIS A 273 -16.40 -12.77 1.11
C HIS A 273 -16.58 -13.37 -0.27
N ASP A 274 -16.06 -14.58 -0.53
CA ASP A 274 -15.87 -15.07 -1.88
C ASP A 274 -17.19 -15.29 -2.64
N PHE A 275 -18.19 -15.92 -2.01
CA PHE A 275 -19.51 -16.09 -2.61
C PHE A 275 -20.42 -14.89 -2.41
N SER A 276 -20.25 -14.16 -1.30
CA SER A 276 -20.99 -12.93 -1.03
C SER A 276 -20.80 -11.88 -2.12
N LEU A 277 -19.61 -11.82 -2.76
CA LEU A 277 -19.35 -10.94 -3.90
C LEU A 277 -20.35 -11.17 -5.04
N PHE A 278 -20.66 -12.43 -5.36
CA PHE A 278 -21.59 -12.80 -6.44
C PHE A 278 -23.07 -12.72 -6.02
N ILE A 279 -23.38 -13.12 -4.79
CA ILE A 279 -24.74 -13.01 -4.24
C ILE A 279 -25.18 -11.53 -4.23
N ASN A 280 -24.28 -10.61 -3.94
CA ASN A 280 -24.53 -9.17 -3.93
C ASN A 280 -24.68 -8.55 -5.33
N GLU A 281 -24.49 -9.32 -6.40
CA GLU A 281 -24.74 -8.91 -7.79
C GLU A 281 -26.02 -9.50 -8.39
N LEU A 282 -26.82 -10.25 -7.61
CA LEU A 282 -28.06 -10.86 -8.08
C LEU A 282 -29.11 -9.83 -8.55
N ASP A 283 -29.02 -8.58 -8.11
CA ASP A 283 -29.94 -7.51 -8.53
C ASP A 283 -29.62 -6.93 -9.92
N VAL A 284 -28.40 -7.16 -10.44
CA VAL A 284 -27.93 -6.68 -11.75
C VAL A 284 -27.55 -7.81 -12.70
N GLY A 285 -27.34 -9.03 -12.19
CA GLY A 285 -27.03 -10.22 -12.99
C GLY A 285 -28.21 -10.67 -13.88
N ASP A 286 -27.88 -11.14 -15.07
CA ASP A 286 -28.88 -11.74 -15.99
C ASP A 286 -29.37 -13.13 -15.50
N GLU A 287 -30.28 -13.75 -16.24
CA GLU A 287 -30.84 -15.04 -15.84
C GLU A 287 -29.78 -16.15 -15.88
N GLU A 288 -28.86 -16.14 -16.86
CA GLU A 288 -27.78 -17.13 -16.95
C GLU A 288 -26.88 -17.06 -15.72
N PHE A 289 -26.55 -15.85 -15.27
CA PHE A 289 -25.76 -15.64 -14.05
C PHE A 289 -26.47 -16.16 -12.80
N LYS A 290 -27.78 -15.89 -12.65
CA LYS A 290 -28.58 -16.36 -11.51
C LYS A 290 -28.71 -17.90 -11.48
N GLU A 291 -28.99 -18.50 -12.63
CA GLU A 291 -29.05 -19.95 -12.76
C GLU A 291 -27.71 -20.62 -12.45
N THR A 292 -26.62 -20.06 -12.97
CA THR A 292 -25.27 -20.55 -12.71
C THR A 292 -24.91 -20.42 -11.22
N LEU A 293 -25.26 -19.28 -10.58
CA LEU A 293 -25.02 -19.09 -9.15
C LEU A 293 -25.72 -20.14 -8.31
N ILE A 294 -26.99 -20.44 -8.62
CA ILE A 294 -27.75 -21.48 -7.92
C ILE A 294 -27.12 -22.86 -8.17
N SER A 295 -26.87 -23.21 -9.43
CA SER A 295 -26.39 -24.55 -9.81
C SER A 295 -24.97 -24.85 -9.30
N GLU A 296 -24.10 -23.82 -9.14
CA GLU A 296 -22.73 -24.02 -8.72
C GLU A 296 -22.47 -23.78 -7.21
N ILE A 297 -23.08 -22.75 -6.63
CA ILE A 297 -22.86 -22.43 -5.21
C ILE A 297 -23.73 -23.25 -4.28
N VAL A 298 -25.02 -23.46 -4.58
CA VAL A 298 -25.94 -24.16 -3.67
C VAL A 298 -25.51 -25.61 -3.38
N PRO A 299 -25.12 -26.44 -4.37
CA PRO A 299 -24.59 -27.76 -4.07
C PRO A 299 -23.34 -27.73 -3.21
N LEU A 300 -22.43 -26.78 -3.46
CA LEU A 300 -21.19 -26.66 -2.72
C LEU A 300 -21.41 -26.26 -1.25
N ILE A 301 -22.21 -25.22 -0.98
CA ILE A 301 -22.50 -24.80 0.40
C ILE A 301 -23.31 -25.80 1.20
N LYS A 302 -24.12 -26.65 0.54
CA LYS A 302 -24.84 -27.77 1.19
C LYS A 302 -23.88 -28.85 1.73
N THR A 303 -22.64 -28.90 1.27
CA THR A 303 -21.60 -29.79 1.83
C THR A 303 -20.94 -29.22 3.07
N PHE A 304 -21.10 -27.92 3.35
CA PHE A 304 -20.46 -27.28 4.50
C PHE A 304 -21.11 -27.70 5.81
N PRO A 305 -20.33 -27.88 6.88
CA PRO A 305 -20.88 -28.11 8.21
C PRO A 305 -21.83 -26.97 8.61
N LYS A 306 -22.97 -27.30 9.26
CA LYS A 306 -23.97 -26.29 9.64
C LYS A 306 -23.41 -25.19 10.51
N GLU A 307 -22.47 -25.50 11.40
CA GLU A 307 -21.76 -24.58 12.27
C GLU A 307 -20.92 -23.55 11.50
N SER A 308 -20.59 -23.81 10.23
CA SER A 308 -19.87 -22.83 9.39
C SER A 308 -20.69 -21.56 9.14
N PHE A 309 -22.01 -21.67 9.22
CA PHE A 309 -22.93 -20.53 9.09
C PHE A 309 -23.12 -19.76 10.41
N ASP A 310 -22.66 -20.28 11.54
CA ASP A 310 -22.78 -19.59 12.84
C ASP A 310 -21.76 -18.47 13.01
N ASP A 311 -20.65 -18.53 12.29
CA ASP A 311 -19.54 -17.59 12.39
C ASP A 311 -19.67 -16.40 11.41
N ILE A 312 -20.75 -16.29 10.63
CA ILE A 312 -21.00 -15.19 9.67
C ILE A 312 -22.11 -14.25 10.16
N GLY A 313 -22.22 -13.06 9.56
CA GLY A 313 -23.22 -12.06 9.94
C GLY A 313 -24.65 -12.52 9.71
N GLU A 314 -25.60 -12.03 10.50
CA GLU A 314 -27.01 -12.46 10.44
C GLU A 314 -27.65 -12.18 9.07
N LEU A 315 -27.22 -11.12 8.40
CA LEU A 315 -27.76 -10.78 7.08
C LEU A 315 -27.23 -11.71 6.00
N GLU A 316 -25.95 -12.09 6.08
CA GLU A 316 -25.34 -13.12 5.24
C GLU A 316 -26.03 -14.47 5.45
N LYS A 317 -26.27 -14.88 6.72
CA LYS A 317 -27.06 -16.09 7.03
C LYS A 317 -28.43 -16.07 6.38
N ALA A 318 -29.13 -14.92 6.45
CA ALA A 318 -30.44 -14.78 5.82
C ALA A 318 -30.35 -14.98 4.30
N LYS A 319 -29.37 -14.36 3.62
CA LYS A 319 -29.15 -14.55 2.17
C LYS A 319 -28.85 -16.01 1.82
N TYR A 320 -27.99 -16.70 2.57
CA TYR A 320 -27.70 -18.12 2.32
C TYR A 320 -28.91 -19.03 2.58
N ASN A 321 -29.71 -18.77 3.62
CA ASN A 321 -30.94 -19.53 3.88
C ASN A 321 -31.98 -19.36 2.75
N LEU A 322 -32.09 -18.19 2.16
CA LEU A 322 -32.91 -17.91 1.01
C LEU A 322 -32.33 -18.59 -0.25
N LEU A 323 -31.02 -18.54 -0.45
CA LEU A 323 -30.32 -19.12 -1.58
C LEU A 323 -30.52 -20.67 -1.61
N ILE A 324 -30.38 -21.32 -0.47
CA ILE A 324 -30.65 -22.78 -0.34
C ILE A 324 -32.08 -23.14 -0.71
N LYS A 325 -33.02 -22.22 -0.52
CA LYS A 325 -34.44 -22.36 -0.91
C LYS A 325 -34.71 -21.85 -2.33
N GLU A 326 -33.70 -21.36 -3.02
CA GLU A 326 -33.77 -20.75 -4.35
C GLU A 326 -34.71 -19.53 -4.43
N ASP A 327 -34.88 -18.83 -3.30
CA ASP A 327 -35.72 -17.65 -3.18
C ASP A 327 -34.92 -16.37 -3.56
N ILE A 328 -34.62 -16.25 -4.86
CA ILE A 328 -33.76 -15.19 -5.41
C ILE A 328 -34.43 -13.82 -5.29
N GLU A 329 -35.74 -13.72 -5.38
CA GLU A 329 -36.47 -12.46 -5.30
C GLU A 329 -36.25 -11.78 -3.94
N ASN A 330 -36.35 -12.51 -2.85
CA ASN A 330 -36.11 -11.97 -1.50
C ASN A 330 -34.62 -11.65 -1.26
N ILE A 331 -33.68 -12.40 -1.86
CA ILE A 331 -32.26 -12.04 -1.81
C ILE A 331 -32.03 -10.69 -2.50
N ILE A 332 -32.61 -10.49 -3.68
CA ILE A 332 -32.50 -9.22 -4.43
C ILE A 332 -33.05 -8.06 -3.61
N HIS A 333 -34.15 -8.24 -2.88
CA HIS A 333 -34.67 -7.21 -1.98
C HIS A 333 -33.67 -6.84 -0.86
N ILE A 334 -33.04 -7.83 -0.24
CA ILE A 334 -31.99 -7.61 0.78
C ILE A 334 -30.79 -6.88 0.17
N VAL A 335 -30.30 -7.33 -0.99
CA VAL A 335 -29.15 -6.73 -1.67
C VAL A 335 -29.41 -5.27 -2.03
N LYS A 336 -30.57 -4.95 -2.60
CA LYS A 336 -30.95 -3.57 -2.92
C LYS A 336 -31.02 -2.69 -1.66
N TYR A 337 -31.56 -3.21 -0.57
CA TYR A 337 -31.61 -2.50 0.70
C TYR A 337 -30.18 -2.20 1.23
N GLU A 338 -29.26 -3.18 1.17
CA GLU A 338 -27.87 -2.99 1.60
C GLU A 338 -27.14 -1.97 0.73
N LYS A 339 -27.25 -2.06 -0.61
CA LYS A 339 -26.65 -1.10 -1.55
C LYS A 339 -27.11 0.32 -1.27
N THR A 340 -28.44 0.53 -1.09
CA THR A 340 -29.01 1.83 -0.77
C THR A 340 -28.46 2.39 0.56
N ASN A 341 -28.41 1.58 1.61
CA ASN A 341 -27.87 2.00 2.91
C ASN A 341 -26.38 2.33 2.84
N LYS A 342 -25.61 1.59 2.06
CA LYS A 342 -24.18 1.85 1.84
C LYS A 342 -23.97 3.17 1.12
N GLU A 343 -24.76 3.47 0.09
CA GLU A 343 -24.72 4.76 -0.61
C GLU A 343 -25.02 5.94 0.31
N ILE A 344 -26.09 5.84 1.11
CA ILE A 344 -26.45 6.87 2.11
C ILE A 344 -25.31 7.07 3.12
N THR A 345 -24.70 5.99 3.57
CA THR A 345 -23.60 6.02 4.54
C THR A 345 -22.36 6.67 3.93
N ASN A 346 -21.99 6.28 2.70
CA ASN A 346 -20.85 6.84 1.97
C ASN A 346 -21.04 8.34 1.70
N ALA A 347 -22.26 8.77 1.31
CA ALA A 347 -22.57 10.18 1.12
C ALA A 347 -22.36 10.99 2.42
N LYS A 348 -22.82 10.46 3.56
CA LYS A 348 -22.60 11.08 4.88
C LYS A 348 -21.12 11.14 5.26
N ILE A 349 -20.36 10.09 4.97
CA ILE A 349 -18.89 10.04 5.21
C ILE A 349 -18.19 11.08 4.34
N LYS A 350 -18.53 11.15 3.04
CA LYS A 350 -17.96 12.13 2.10
C LYS A 350 -18.22 13.57 2.57
N GLN A 351 -19.44 13.86 3.02
CA GLN A 351 -19.78 15.17 3.59
C GLN A 351 -18.94 15.50 4.84
N LYS A 352 -18.82 14.55 5.79
CA LYS A 352 -17.99 14.75 6.98
C LYS A 352 -16.52 14.95 6.67
N ASN A 353 -15.98 14.20 5.70
CA ASN A 353 -14.59 14.35 5.28
C ASN A 353 -14.33 15.73 4.65
N ALA A 354 -15.27 16.25 3.87
CA ALA A 354 -15.20 17.61 3.33
C ALA A 354 -15.19 18.66 4.46
N GLU A 355 -16.04 18.51 5.47
CA GLU A 355 -16.05 19.38 6.65
C GLU A 355 -14.73 19.32 7.43
N ILE A 356 -14.17 18.11 7.63
CA ILE A 356 -12.87 17.93 8.29
C ILE A 356 -11.75 18.59 7.50
N LYS A 357 -11.76 18.49 6.16
CA LYS A 357 -10.76 19.13 5.29
C LYS A 357 -10.81 20.66 5.45
N GLN A 358 -12.00 21.24 5.46
CA GLN A 358 -12.19 22.69 5.70
C GLN A 358 -11.69 23.11 7.08
N LEU A 359 -11.99 22.32 8.13
CA LEU A 359 -11.50 22.60 9.48
C LEU A 359 -9.98 22.53 9.60
N ARG A 360 -9.32 21.62 8.87
CA ARG A 360 -7.85 21.52 8.82
C ARG A 360 -7.24 22.78 8.19
N ILE A 361 -7.76 23.22 7.04
CA ILE A 361 -7.33 24.46 6.36
C ILE A 361 -7.47 25.63 7.31
N ARG A 362 -8.63 25.81 7.94
CA ARG A 362 -8.87 26.91 8.90
C ARG A 362 -7.92 26.86 10.11
N LYS A 363 -7.57 25.66 10.56
CA LYS A 363 -6.61 25.47 11.66
C LYS A 363 -5.20 25.93 11.25
N GLU A 364 -4.79 25.67 10.02
CA GLU A 364 -3.50 26.12 9.49
C GLU A 364 -3.45 27.64 9.31
N GLU A 365 -4.51 28.25 8.78
CA GLU A 365 -4.64 29.70 8.70
C GLU A 365 -4.53 30.38 10.08
N ILE A 366 -5.19 29.79 11.09
CA ILE A 366 -5.09 30.30 12.47
C ILE A 366 -3.67 30.15 13.01
N ARG A 367 -2.96 29.07 12.69
CA ARG A 367 -1.57 28.88 13.09
C ARG A 367 -0.65 29.94 12.45
N ALA A 368 -0.75 30.10 11.12
CA ALA A 368 0.01 31.11 10.38
C ALA A 368 -0.22 32.52 10.96
N ARG A 369 -1.47 32.90 11.23
CA ARG A 369 -1.82 34.19 11.82
C ARG A 369 -1.25 34.37 13.24
N LYS A 370 -1.20 33.31 14.03
CA LYS A 370 -0.56 33.35 15.36
C LYS A 370 0.95 33.56 15.28
N GLU A 371 1.61 32.97 14.30
CA GLU A 371 3.06 33.17 14.08
C GLU A 371 3.36 34.59 13.62
N GLU A 372 2.57 35.13 12.70
CA GLU A 372 2.67 36.52 12.26
C GLU A 372 2.53 37.51 13.43
N ILE A 373 1.52 37.30 14.30
CA ILE A 373 1.32 38.11 15.51
C ILE A 373 2.51 37.97 16.46
N ARG A 374 3.12 36.82 16.60
CA ARG A 374 4.32 36.61 17.43
C ARG A 374 5.51 37.36 16.86
N ALA A 375 5.76 37.24 15.55
CA ALA A 375 6.85 37.96 14.87
C ALA A 375 6.68 39.45 15.04
N ARG A 376 5.49 40.02 14.84
CA ARG A 376 5.22 41.44 15.00
C ARG A 376 5.39 41.93 16.45
N LYS A 377 5.02 41.13 17.45
CA LYS A 377 5.26 41.44 18.86
C LYS A 377 6.76 41.49 19.18
N GLU A 378 7.54 40.63 18.56
CA GLU A 378 9.01 40.58 18.76
C GLU A 378 9.70 41.77 18.12
N GLU A 379 9.26 42.21 16.94
CA GLU A 379 9.69 43.43 16.25
C GLU A 379 9.42 44.69 17.10
N ILE A 380 8.18 44.84 17.56
CA ILE A 380 7.80 45.96 18.47
C ILE A 380 8.67 45.94 19.75
N ARG A 381 8.98 44.76 20.28
CA ARG A 381 9.83 44.63 21.46
C ARG A 381 11.29 45.08 21.18
N LYS A 382 11.82 44.79 20.00
CA LYS A 382 13.15 45.25 19.58
C LYS A 382 13.19 46.76 19.42
N GLU A 383 12.22 47.34 18.69
CA GLU A 383 12.12 48.80 18.53
C GLU A 383 12.03 49.53 19.88
N LYS A 384 11.19 49.01 20.79
CA LYS A 384 11.01 49.56 22.12
C LYS A 384 12.30 49.52 22.95
N ASN A 385 13.04 48.43 22.86
CA ASN A 385 14.34 48.29 23.54
C ASN A 385 15.41 49.22 22.97
N GLU A 386 15.40 49.46 21.67
CA GLU A 386 16.31 50.40 21.00
C GLU A 386 16.01 51.83 21.41
N THR A 387 14.74 52.23 21.38
CA THR A 387 14.28 53.53 21.89
C THR A 387 14.65 53.74 23.36
N ILE A 388 14.51 52.74 24.22
CA ILE A 388 14.91 52.81 25.63
C ILE A 388 16.44 52.97 25.76
N ARG A 389 17.22 52.32 24.91
CA ARG A 389 18.69 52.46 24.89
C ARG A 389 19.10 53.86 24.52
N GLU A 390 18.54 54.43 23.45
CA GLU A 390 18.79 55.80 23.01
C GLU A 390 18.45 56.84 24.09
N LEU A 391 17.27 56.69 24.71
CA LEU A 391 16.85 57.58 25.82
C LEU A 391 17.77 57.46 27.03
N ARG A 392 18.32 56.29 27.34
CA ARG A 392 19.30 56.09 28.42
C ARG A 392 20.63 56.77 28.10
N GLU A 393 21.09 56.67 26.87
CA GLU A 393 22.32 57.32 26.41
C GLU A 393 22.17 58.86 26.43
N ARG A 394 21.03 59.37 25.95
CA ARG A 394 20.69 60.82 26.02
C ARG A 394 20.64 61.32 27.45
N ASN A 395 19.98 60.59 28.33
CA ASN A 395 19.90 60.94 29.75
C ASN A 395 21.31 60.90 30.42
N LYS A 396 22.17 59.99 30.03
CA LYS A 396 23.55 59.91 30.52
C LYS A 396 24.34 61.10 30.09
N LYS A 397 24.29 61.52 28.83
CA LYS A 397 24.96 62.76 28.32
C LYS A 397 24.48 64.00 29.03
N GLN A 398 23.15 64.14 29.21
CA GLN A 398 22.60 65.28 29.97
C GLN A 398 23.05 65.30 31.42
N ARG A 399 23.22 64.17 32.08
CA ARG A 399 23.76 64.12 33.46
C ARG A 399 25.21 64.45 33.50
N GLU A 400 25.99 64.08 32.50
CA GLU A 400 27.41 64.46 32.39
C GLU A 400 27.58 65.99 32.15
N GLU A 401 26.79 66.59 31.25
CA GLU A 401 26.70 68.01 31.01
C GLU A 401 26.29 68.78 32.27
N ILE A 402 25.28 68.36 33.00
CA ILE A 402 24.88 68.97 34.26
C ILE A 402 25.97 68.83 35.32
N LYS A 403 26.73 67.76 35.36
CA LYS A 403 27.83 67.54 36.28
C LYS A 403 28.99 68.46 35.94
N GLU A 404 29.28 68.68 34.65
CA GLU A 404 30.27 69.60 34.18
C GLU A 404 29.91 71.06 34.48
N LEU A 405 28.68 71.47 34.27
CA LEU A 405 28.13 72.76 34.62
C LEU A 405 28.17 73.07 36.15
N LYS A 406 27.97 72.03 36.97
CA LYS A 406 28.06 72.13 38.43
C LYS A 406 29.47 72.18 38.98
N SER A 407 30.44 71.78 38.18
CA SER A 407 31.84 71.96 38.56
C SER A 407 32.24 73.40 38.55
N THR A 408 33.14 73.82 39.45
CA THR A 408 33.63 75.26 39.54
C THR A 408 34.19 75.74 38.21
N LYS A 409 34.81 74.87 37.45
CA LYS A 409 35.35 75.21 36.09
C LYS A 409 34.24 75.27 35.04
N GLY A 410 33.26 74.46 35.09
CA GLY A 410 32.10 74.46 34.17
C GLY A 410 31.18 75.67 34.39
N TRP A 411 30.98 76.07 35.64
CA TRP A 411 30.18 77.24 35.97
C TRP A 411 30.89 78.53 35.52
N MET A 412 32.22 78.63 35.63
CA MET A 412 32.98 79.78 35.09
C MET A 412 32.94 79.82 33.56
N LYS A 413 33.14 78.75 32.86
CA LYS A 413 32.96 78.65 31.39
C LYS A 413 31.57 79.09 30.90
N TYR A 414 30.53 78.62 31.55
CA TYR A 414 29.16 79.02 31.24
C TYR A 414 28.93 80.52 31.50
N LYS A 415 29.43 81.05 32.60
CA LYS A 415 29.32 82.51 32.97
C LYS A 415 30.08 83.36 32.00
N THR A 416 31.26 82.96 31.57
CA THR A 416 32.06 83.70 30.58
C THR A 416 31.46 83.65 29.19
N ALA A 417 30.90 82.50 28.73
CA ALA A 417 30.25 82.41 27.45
C ALA A 417 28.97 83.30 27.42
N ASN A 418 28.17 83.26 28.48
CA ASN A 418 26.94 84.08 28.59
C ASN A 418 27.27 85.59 28.68
N LEU A 419 28.34 85.96 29.31
CA LEU A 419 28.82 87.34 29.31
C LEU A 419 29.32 87.79 27.93
N TYR A 420 29.95 86.92 27.18
CA TYR A 420 30.42 87.13 25.80
C TYR A 420 29.23 87.27 24.82
N GLU A 421 28.16 86.46 24.91
CA GLU A 421 27.00 86.62 24.11
C GLU A 421 26.16 87.83 24.47
N ARG A 422 26.07 88.20 25.75
CA ARG A 422 25.38 89.43 26.18
C ARG A 422 26.14 90.66 25.77
N GLY A 423 27.44 90.56 25.58
CA GLY A 423 28.28 91.64 25.03
C GLY A 423 28.14 91.86 23.52
N LYS A 424 27.88 90.81 22.77
CA LYS A 424 27.60 90.89 21.32
C LYS A 424 26.23 91.47 20.97
N ASN A 425 25.22 91.29 21.84
CA ASN A 425 23.86 91.85 21.64
C ASN A 425 23.72 93.32 22.13
N LYS A 426 24.84 94.04 22.49
CA LYS A 426 24.87 95.44 22.90
C LYS A 426 25.78 96.30 22.04
N LEU A 427 26.25 95.82 20.88
CA LEU A 427 26.86 96.58 19.78
C LEU A 427 25.99 96.33 18.54
#